data_ae3087767b2ff403764961f7bb013bb6
#
_entry.id   ae3087767b2ff403764961f7bb013bb6
#
_cell.length_a   1.000
_cell.length_b   1.000
_cell.length_c   1.000
_cell.angle_alpha   90.00
_cell.angle_beta   90.00
_cell.angle_gamma   90.00
#
_symmetry.space_group_name_H-M   'P 1'
#
loop_
_entity.id
_entity.type
_entity.pdbx_description
1 polymer ?
#
loop_
_entity_poly.entity_id
_entity_poly.type
_entity_poly.pdbx_seq_one_letter_code
_entity_poly.pdbx_strand_id
1 'polypeptide(L)'
;MGVCYPSFRVTLPSGGVFFIEKGEKMHESRPIIALDFPSFDDVKSFLALFPADEKLYVKIGMELYYAEGPEIVRYVKSLGHSVFLDLKLHDIPNTVKSAMRVLSNLGVDMTNVHAAGGVEMMKAAREGLGQGPKLIAVTQLTSTSDEQMKSDQNIQTSLVQSVLHYAKKTQEAGLDGVVCSANEVAVIKDETSDDFICLTPGIRPAGSAVGDQKRVMTPSQASAIGSSYIVVGRPITKAEDPVAAYKAIYDEWNA
;
A
#
# COMPACT_ATOMS: atom_id res chain seq x y z
N MET A 1 -38.94 -1.11 -5.20
CA MET A 1 -38.35 0.07 -5.83
C MET A 1 -36.83 -0.19 -5.83
N GLY A 2 -36.30 -0.57 -7.00
CA GLY A 2 -34.85 -0.85 -7.11
C GLY A 2 -34.07 0.46 -7.13
N VAL A 3 -33.12 0.60 -6.26
CA VAL A 3 -32.16 1.72 -6.24
C VAL A 3 -31.17 1.47 -7.37
N CYS A 4 -31.25 2.32 -8.41
CA CYS A 4 -30.30 2.27 -9.54
C CYS A 4 -29.00 2.94 -9.07
N TYR A 5 -27.93 2.18 -8.89
CA TYR A 5 -26.60 2.69 -8.58
C TYR A 5 -25.93 3.23 -9.85
N PRO A 6 -25.22 4.37 -9.80
CA PRO A 6 -24.50 4.88 -10.96
C PRO A 6 -23.30 3.98 -11.28
N SER A 7 -23.23 3.48 -12.51
CA SER A 7 -22.08 2.74 -13.07
C SER A 7 -21.06 3.71 -13.66
N PHE A 8 -19.76 3.49 -13.40
CA PHE A 8 -18.68 4.26 -14.01
C PHE A 8 -18.05 3.49 -15.18
N ARG A 9 -17.75 4.21 -16.25
CA ARG A 9 -17.09 3.66 -17.44
C ARG A 9 -15.59 3.84 -17.33
N VAL A 10 -14.83 2.75 -17.23
CA VAL A 10 -13.35 2.76 -17.26
C VAL A 10 -12.90 2.18 -18.59
N THR A 11 -12.08 2.93 -19.34
CA THR A 11 -11.49 2.48 -20.60
C THR A 11 -10.04 2.06 -20.33
N LEU A 12 -9.72 0.80 -20.59
CA LEU A 12 -8.36 0.28 -20.48
C LEU A 12 -7.51 0.67 -21.71
N PRO A 13 -6.18 0.74 -21.57
CA PRO A 13 -5.27 0.97 -22.71
C PRO A 13 -5.40 -0.07 -23.84
N SER A 14 -5.95 -1.26 -23.54
CA SER A 14 -6.25 -2.33 -24.48
C SER A 14 -7.59 -2.20 -25.20
N GLY A 15 -8.35 -1.10 -25.00
CA GLY A 15 -9.63 -0.83 -25.65
C GLY A 15 -10.85 -1.52 -25.01
N GLY A 16 -10.68 -2.24 -23.90
CA GLY A 16 -11.80 -2.84 -23.16
C GLY A 16 -12.55 -1.80 -22.31
N VAL A 17 -13.86 -1.95 -22.21
CA VAL A 17 -14.74 -1.09 -21.37
C VAL A 17 -15.38 -1.97 -20.32
N PHE A 18 -15.14 -1.63 -19.04
CA PHE A 18 -15.82 -2.25 -17.90
C PHE A 18 -16.78 -1.27 -17.26
N PHE A 19 -17.93 -1.79 -16.82
CA PHE A 19 -18.88 -1.06 -15.96
C PHE A 19 -18.74 -1.62 -14.54
N ILE A 20 -18.40 -0.76 -13.59
CA ILE A 20 -18.32 -1.12 -12.16
C ILE A 20 -19.62 -0.69 -11.52
N GLU A 21 -20.42 -1.64 -11.02
CA GLU A 21 -21.51 -1.33 -10.09
C GLU A 21 -20.92 -1.00 -8.73
N LYS A 22 -21.42 0.08 -8.14
CA LYS A 22 -20.97 0.56 -6.82
C LYS A 22 -21.50 -0.39 -5.73
N GLY A 23 -20.75 -1.46 -5.43
CA GLY A 23 -20.93 -2.27 -4.21
C GLY A 23 -20.51 -1.49 -2.95
N GLU A 24 -20.70 -2.05 -1.76
CA GLU A 24 -20.16 -1.48 -0.51
C GLU A 24 -18.65 -1.28 -0.65
N LYS A 25 -18.16 -0.09 -0.23
CA LYS A 25 -16.74 0.25 -0.35
C LYS A 25 -15.92 -0.67 0.56
N MET A 26 -15.21 -1.63 -0.02
CA MET A 26 -14.32 -2.55 0.69
C MET A 26 -12.91 -1.98 0.79
N HIS A 27 -12.76 -0.76 1.34
CA HIS A 27 -11.45 -0.15 1.56
C HIS A 27 -11.32 0.44 2.96
N GLU A 28 -10.07 0.53 3.47
CA GLU A 28 -9.77 1.31 4.68
C GLU A 28 -10.07 2.78 4.43
N SER A 29 -10.91 3.37 5.25
CA SER A 29 -11.36 4.77 5.08
C SER A 29 -10.24 5.80 5.27
N ARG A 30 -9.19 5.46 6.04
CA ARG A 30 -8.07 6.37 6.32
C ARG A 30 -6.97 6.22 5.27
N PRO A 31 -6.64 7.27 4.49
CA PRO A 31 -5.43 7.28 3.69
C PRO A 31 -4.20 7.04 4.56
N ILE A 32 -3.27 6.19 4.10
CA ILE A 32 -2.02 5.94 4.82
C ILE A 32 -1.03 7.07 4.53
N ILE A 33 -0.61 7.80 5.56
CA ILE A 33 0.37 8.88 5.43
C ILE A 33 1.78 8.27 5.44
N ALA A 34 2.56 8.48 4.38
CA ALA A 34 3.97 8.07 4.37
C ALA A 34 4.81 9.05 5.19
N LEU A 35 5.31 8.60 6.34
CA LEU A 35 6.23 9.36 7.21
C LEU A 35 7.66 9.20 6.70
N ASP A 36 7.93 9.74 5.50
CA ASP A 36 9.28 9.75 4.90
C ASP A 36 10.05 10.97 5.44
N PHE A 37 10.35 10.94 6.76
CA PHE A 37 11.10 11.95 7.50
C PHE A 37 12.47 11.39 7.90
N PRO A 38 13.50 12.24 7.97
CA PRO A 38 14.85 11.79 8.32
C PRO A 38 15.06 11.55 9.81
N SER A 39 14.18 12.06 10.69
CA SER A 39 14.36 11.98 12.13
C SER A 39 13.07 11.74 12.91
N PHE A 40 13.23 11.27 14.13
CA PHE A 40 12.14 11.09 15.11
C PHE A 40 11.48 12.43 15.48
N ASP A 41 12.27 13.48 15.64
CA ASP A 41 11.75 14.79 16.04
C ASP A 41 10.90 15.44 14.93
N ASP A 42 11.23 15.21 13.67
CA ASP A 42 10.39 15.61 12.55
C ASP A 42 9.04 14.88 12.58
N VAL A 43 9.04 13.58 12.90
CA VAL A 43 7.79 12.81 13.05
C VAL A 43 6.94 13.33 14.21
N LYS A 44 7.55 13.59 15.36
CA LYS A 44 6.83 14.18 16.52
C LYS A 44 6.19 15.51 16.13
N SER A 45 6.97 16.39 15.51
CA SER A 45 6.52 17.72 15.09
C SER A 45 5.36 17.63 14.10
N PHE A 46 5.44 16.71 13.15
CA PHE A 46 4.39 16.48 12.16
C PHE A 46 3.11 15.92 12.81
N LEU A 47 3.22 14.87 13.64
CA LEU A 47 2.06 14.26 14.27
C LEU A 47 1.37 15.19 15.26
N ALA A 48 2.11 16.09 15.90
CA ALA A 48 1.55 17.10 16.82
C ALA A 48 0.67 18.16 16.12
N LEU A 49 0.68 18.25 14.78
CA LEU A 49 -0.23 19.13 14.03
C LEU A 49 -1.67 18.61 14.04
N PHE A 50 -1.86 17.31 14.20
CA PHE A 50 -3.18 16.68 14.15
C PHE A 50 -3.85 16.68 15.54
N PRO A 51 -5.19 16.76 15.61
CA PRO A 51 -5.90 16.62 16.86
C PRO A 51 -5.55 15.33 17.59
N ALA A 52 -5.43 15.36 18.91
CA ALA A 52 -4.99 14.21 19.71
C ALA A 52 -5.95 13.00 19.65
N ASP A 53 -7.22 13.25 19.34
CA ASP A 53 -8.26 12.23 19.14
C ASP A 53 -8.29 11.66 17.70
N GLU A 54 -7.65 12.32 16.73
CA GLU A 54 -7.52 11.83 15.36
C GLU A 54 -6.60 10.60 15.31
N LYS A 55 -7.15 9.45 14.90
CA LYS A 55 -6.39 8.19 14.80
C LYS A 55 -5.96 7.96 13.36
N LEU A 56 -4.76 8.35 13.05
CA LEU A 56 -4.17 8.23 11.71
C LEU A 56 -3.76 6.78 11.39
N TYR A 57 -3.65 6.48 10.10
CA TYR A 57 -2.90 5.34 9.61
C TYR A 57 -1.62 5.86 8.95
N VAL A 58 -0.46 5.42 9.42
CA VAL A 58 0.82 5.93 8.92
C VAL A 58 1.73 4.80 8.43
N LYS A 59 2.56 5.10 7.45
CA LYS A 59 3.62 4.21 6.96
C LYS A 59 4.97 4.66 7.47
N ILE A 60 5.69 3.78 8.12
CA ILE A 60 7.10 3.95 8.49
C ILE A 60 7.94 3.17 7.49
N GLY A 61 8.73 3.88 6.68
CA GLY A 61 9.61 3.30 5.67
C GLY A 61 10.99 2.94 6.20
N MET A 62 11.85 2.42 5.30
CA MET A 62 13.19 1.94 5.63
C MET A 62 14.08 3.04 6.21
N GLU A 63 14.07 4.25 5.61
CA GLU A 63 14.93 5.36 6.06
C GLU A 63 14.69 5.65 7.54
N LEU A 64 13.47 5.97 7.91
CA LEU A 64 13.10 6.33 9.28
C LEU A 64 13.33 5.15 10.25
N TYR A 65 12.95 3.92 9.84
CA TYR A 65 13.12 2.76 10.71
C TYR A 65 14.59 2.41 10.95
N TYR A 66 15.45 2.52 9.94
CA TYR A 66 16.88 2.23 10.10
C TYR A 66 17.61 3.35 10.86
N ALA A 67 17.14 4.58 10.78
CA ALA A 67 17.68 5.68 11.56
C ALA A 67 17.31 5.55 13.06
N GLU A 68 16.05 5.24 13.38
CA GLU A 68 15.48 5.38 14.71
C GLU A 68 15.16 4.05 15.41
N GLY A 69 15.23 2.94 14.68
CA GLY A 69 14.95 1.61 15.22
C GLY A 69 13.49 1.40 15.59
N PRO A 70 13.20 0.39 16.45
CA PRO A 70 11.83 0.01 16.81
C PRO A 70 11.11 1.06 17.68
N GLU A 71 11.83 2.00 18.30
CA GLU A 71 11.24 3.01 19.19
C GLU A 71 10.27 3.94 18.44
N ILE A 72 10.54 4.24 17.17
CA ILE A 72 9.62 5.04 16.37
C ILE A 72 8.26 4.36 16.21
N VAL A 73 8.24 3.02 16.04
CA VAL A 73 7.00 2.24 15.94
C VAL A 73 6.24 2.30 17.26
N ARG A 74 6.94 2.04 18.40
CA ARG A 74 6.33 2.08 19.74
C ARG A 74 5.73 3.45 20.04
N TYR A 75 6.45 4.51 19.73
CA TYR A 75 5.95 5.87 19.89
C TYR A 75 4.67 6.12 19.11
N VAL A 76 4.65 5.84 17.82
CA VAL A 76 3.48 6.04 16.96
C VAL A 76 2.29 5.20 17.46
N LYS A 77 2.53 3.95 17.85
CA LYS A 77 1.50 3.08 18.46
C LYS A 77 1.01 3.61 19.81
N SER A 78 1.86 4.23 20.63
CA SER A 78 1.45 4.82 21.93
C SER A 78 0.49 6.00 21.78
N LEU A 79 0.51 6.69 20.62
CA LEU A 79 -0.46 7.73 20.25
C LEU A 79 -1.81 7.15 19.76
N GLY A 80 -1.91 5.82 19.63
CA GLY A 80 -3.11 5.13 19.16
C GLY A 80 -3.26 5.11 17.64
N HIS A 81 -2.22 5.46 16.89
CA HIS A 81 -2.23 5.37 15.42
C HIS A 81 -2.04 3.93 14.93
N SER A 82 -2.52 3.65 13.72
CA SER A 82 -2.21 2.41 13.00
C SER A 82 -0.90 2.56 12.24
N VAL A 83 -0.10 1.47 12.18
CA VAL A 83 1.24 1.47 11.56
C VAL A 83 1.33 0.42 10.46
N PHE A 84 1.62 0.88 9.26
CA PHE A 84 2.17 0.06 8.18
C PHE A 84 3.71 0.17 8.22
N LEU A 85 4.39 -0.89 8.65
CA LEU A 85 5.85 -0.95 8.66
C LEU A 85 6.36 -1.51 7.33
N ASP A 86 6.86 -0.62 6.47
CA ASP A 86 7.17 -0.87 5.06
C ASP A 86 8.67 -1.14 4.86
N LEU A 87 9.13 -2.34 5.23
CA LEU A 87 10.56 -2.74 5.16
C LEU A 87 10.88 -3.67 3.99
N LYS A 88 9.85 -4.22 3.33
CA LYS A 88 10.00 -5.07 2.13
C LYS A 88 10.97 -6.25 2.33
N LEU A 89 10.76 -7.04 3.39
CA LEU A 89 11.67 -8.14 3.72
C LEU A 89 11.85 -9.11 2.54
N HIS A 90 13.10 -9.46 2.27
CA HIS A 90 13.47 -10.37 1.20
C HIS A 90 14.79 -11.08 1.58
N ASP A 91 14.67 -12.31 2.07
CA ASP A 91 15.79 -13.15 2.48
C ASP A 91 15.35 -14.63 2.46
N ILE A 92 16.17 -15.57 2.86
CA ILE A 92 15.79 -16.98 3.00
C ILE A 92 14.63 -17.13 4.01
N PRO A 93 13.78 -18.16 3.85
CA PRO A 93 12.54 -18.31 4.63
C PRO A 93 12.73 -18.18 6.14
N ASN A 94 13.74 -18.82 6.72
CA ASN A 94 13.98 -18.80 8.16
C ASN A 94 14.35 -17.41 8.71
N THR A 95 15.15 -16.65 7.96
CA THR A 95 15.51 -15.27 8.31
C THR A 95 14.27 -14.38 8.33
N VAL A 96 13.46 -14.46 7.27
CA VAL A 96 12.22 -13.68 7.16
C VAL A 96 11.23 -14.06 8.26
N LYS A 97 11.04 -15.37 8.54
CA LYS A 97 10.21 -15.84 9.66
C LYS A 97 10.64 -15.24 11.00
N SER A 98 11.93 -15.24 11.27
CA SER A 98 12.47 -14.72 12.53
C SER A 98 12.30 -13.20 12.63
N ALA A 99 12.54 -12.46 11.55
CA ALA A 99 12.30 -11.02 11.48
C ALA A 99 10.81 -10.68 11.67
N MET A 100 9.91 -11.39 11.00
CA MET A 100 8.45 -11.19 11.15
C MET A 100 7.95 -11.41 12.58
N ARG A 101 8.53 -12.35 13.32
CA ARG A 101 8.22 -12.55 14.75
C ARG A 101 8.59 -11.33 15.57
N VAL A 102 9.70 -10.66 15.26
CA VAL A 102 10.09 -9.40 15.92
C VAL A 102 9.09 -8.30 15.58
N LEU A 103 8.67 -8.17 14.32
CA LEU A 103 7.70 -7.16 13.89
C LEU A 103 6.32 -7.39 14.52
N SER A 104 5.89 -8.65 14.68
CA SER A 104 4.66 -9.00 15.41
C SER A 104 4.67 -8.43 16.83
N ASN A 105 5.78 -8.55 17.54
CA ASN A 105 5.94 -8.03 18.91
C ASN A 105 5.95 -6.49 19.00
N LEU A 106 6.15 -5.79 17.90
CA LEU A 106 6.06 -4.32 17.84
C LEU A 106 4.61 -3.82 17.74
N GLY A 107 3.63 -4.71 17.53
CA GLY A 107 2.23 -4.34 17.41
C GLY A 107 1.90 -3.59 16.11
N VAL A 108 2.61 -3.86 15.03
CA VAL A 108 2.32 -3.29 13.71
C VAL A 108 0.96 -3.78 13.21
N ASP A 109 0.23 -2.95 12.47
CA ASP A 109 -1.07 -3.31 11.90
C ASP A 109 -0.92 -3.91 10.50
N MET A 110 0.14 -3.54 9.79
CA MET A 110 0.49 -4.07 8.47
C MET A 110 2.02 -4.09 8.29
N THR A 111 2.51 -5.10 7.56
CA THR A 111 3.89 -5.13 7.07
C THR A 111 3.97 -5.84 5.73
N ASN A 112 5.15 -5.88 5.11
CA ASN A 112 5.31 -6.46 3.79
C ASN A 112 6.60 -7.24 3.59
N VAL A 113 6.57 -8.04 2.54
CA VAL A 113 7.72 -8.74 1.95
C VAL A 113 7.81 -8.44 0.45
N HIS A 114 8.87 -8.86 -0.24
CA HIS A 114 8.86 -8.97 -1.70
C HIS A 114 8.29 -10.32 -2.16
N ALA A 115 7.36 -10.32 -3.12
CA ALA A 115 6.80 -11.55 -3.71
C ALA A 115 7.88 -12.36 -4.46
N ALA A 116 8.90 -11.69 -4.97
CA ALA A 116 10.05 -12.32 -5.63
C ALA A 116 10.85 -13.29 -4.73
N GLY A 117 10.66 -13.23 -3.40
CA GLY A 117 11.23 -14.22 -2.48
C GLY A 117 10.60 -15.63 -2.57
N GLY A 118 9.49 -15.74 -3.29
CA GLY A 118 8.80 -17.01 -3.55
C GLY A 118 7.84 -17.45 -2.45
N VAL A 119 7.06 -18.49 -2.77
CA VAL A 119 5.96 -18.98 -1.93
C VAL A 119 6.45 -19.43 -0.55
N GLU A 120 7.56 -20.16 -0.48
CA GLU A 120 8.08 -20.68 0.79
C GLU A 120 8.55 -19.56 1.73
N MET A 121 9.19 -18.50 1.20
CA MET A 121 9.55 -17.33 2.00
C MET A 121 8.30 -16.59 2.50
N MET A 122 7.28 -16.42 1.66
CA MET A 122 6.04 -15.76 2.01
C MET A 122 5.24 -16.54 3.06
N LYS A 123 5.16 -17.88 2.95
CA LYS A 123 4.56 -18.76 3.99
C LYS A 123 5.30 -18.64 5.32
N ALA A 124 6.64 -18.66 5.27
CA ALA A 124 7.47 -18.50 6.47
C ALA A 124 7.28 -17.10 7.11
N ALA A 125 7.11 -16.06 6.29
CA ALA A 125 6.78 -14.72 6.75
C ALA A 125 5.44 -14.70 7.51
N ARG A 126 4.39 -15.30 6.94
CA ARG A 126 3.08 -15.41 7.59
C ARG A 126 3.17 -16.19 8.90
N GLU A 127 3.90 -17.31 8.91
CA GLU A 127 4.10 -18.10 10.12
C GLU A 127 4.80 -17.30 11.23
N GLY A 128 5.80 -16.49 10.84
CA GLY A 128 6.53 -15.63 11.79
C GLY A 128 5.70 -14.48 12.33
N LEU A 129 4.92 -13.82 11.47
CA LEU A 129 4.07 -12.68 11.85
C LEU A 129 2.85 -13.12 12.67
N GLY A 130 2.33 -14.32 12.43
CA GLY A 130 1.09 -14.80 13.04
C GLY A 130 -0.16 -14.22 12.38
N GLN A 131 -1.31 -14.42 13.04
CA GLN A 131 -2.59 -13.89 12.62
C GLN A 131 -2.83 -12.52 13.28
N GLY A 132 -3.49 -11.62 12.63
CA GLY A 132 -3.82 -10.28 13.16
C GLY A 132 -3.25 -9.16 12.30
N PRO A 133 -1.93 -8.92 12.27
CA PRO A 133 -1.37 -7.94 11.36
C PRO A 133 -1.56 -8.35 9.89
N LYS A 134 -1.88 -7.38 9.03
CA LYS A 134 -1.92 -7.61 7.58
C LYS A 134 -0.51 -7.86 7.05
N LEU A 135 -0.35 -8.91 6.24
CA LEU A 135 0.89 -9.22 5.53
C LEU A 135 0.65 -9.16 4.03
N ILE A 136 1.30 -8.23 3.35
CA ILE A 136 1.16 -8.04 1.91
C ILE A 136 2.50 -8.19 1.20
N ALA A 137 2.49 -8.51 -0.09
CA ALA A 137 3.72 -8.65 -0.84
C ALA A 137 3.87 -7.59 -1.94
N VAL A 138 5.07 -7.03 -2.09
CA VAL A 138 5.38 -6.14 -3.21
C VAL A 138 5.54 -6.99 -4.47
N THR A 139 4.76 -6.68 -5.51
CA THR A 139 4.82 -7.33 -6.82
C THR A 139 6.03 -6.83 -7.60
N GLN A 140 5.82 -5.93 -8.55
CA GLN A 140 6.87 -5.15 -9.20
C GLN A 140 6.86 -3.72 -8.64
N LEU A 141 8.03 -3.12 -8.47
CA LEU A 141 8.10 -1.73 -8.02
C LEU A 141 7.42 -0.82 -9.05
N THR A 142 6.69 0.19 -8.58
CA THR A 142 5.97 1.13 -9.46
C THR A 142 6.90 1.96 -10.37
N SER A 143 8.20 1.97 -10.09
CA SER A 143 9.24 2.56 -10.92
C SER A 143 9.77 1.62 -12.01
N THR A 144 9.52 0.30 -11.92
CA THR A 144 10.01 -0.69 -12.89
C THR A 144 9.26 -0.57 -14.21
N SER A 145 9.98 -0.50 -15.32
CA SER A 145 9.42 -0.59 -16.69
C SER A 145 9.54 -2.02 -17.24
N ASP A 146 8.81 -2.33 -18.31
CA ASP A 146 8.95 -3.60 -19.03
C ASP A 146 10.41 -3.87 -19.49
N GLU A 147 11.09 -2.82 -19.95
CA GLU A 147 12.49 -2.92 -20.39
C GLU A 147 13.41 -3.25 -19.22
N GLN A 148 13.31 -2.52 -18.11
CA GLN A 148 14.11 -2.78 -16.91
C GLN A 148 13.83 -4.17 -16.34
N MET A 149 12.58 -4.63 -16.33
CA MET A 149 12.24 -5.95 -15.85
C MET A 149 12.91 -7.05 -16.72
N LYS A 150 12.94 -6.86 -18.05
CA LYS A 150 13.57 -7.80 -18.98
C LYS A 150 15.10 -7.78 -18.89
N SER A 151 15.70 -6.58 -18.84
CA SER A 151 17.16 -6.42 -18.81
C SER A 151 17.77 -6.80 -17.46
N ASP A 152 17.18 -6.31 -16.37
CA ASP A 152 17.82 -6.36 -15.05
C ASP A 152 17.38 -7.57 -14.23
N GLN A 153 16.10 -8.01 -14.41
CA GLN A 153 15.53 -9.14 -13.68
C GLN A 153 15.45 -10.42 -14.53
N ASN A 154 15.76 -10.35 -15.84
CA ASN A 154 15.65 -11.45 -16.80
C ASN A 154 14.24 -12.08 -16.88
N ILE A 155 13.19 -11.29 -16.63
CA ILE A 155 11.79 -11.71 -16.73
C ILE A 155 11.27 -11.33 -18.13
N GLN A 156 10.97 -12.32 -18.98
CA GLN A 156 10.64 -12.12 -20.41
C GLN A 156 9.15 -11.89 -20.66
N THR A 157 8.29 -12.00 -19.64
CA THR A 157 6.85 -11.70 -19.75
C THR A 157 6.58 -10.20 -19.75
N SER A 158 5.35 -9.77 -19.98
CA SER A 158 4.96 -8.37 -19.78
C SER A 158 4.92 -8.03 -18.28
N LEU A 159 5.03 -6.73 -17.96
CA LEU A 159 4.95 -6.25 -16.58
C LEU A 159 3.66 -6.70 -15.89
N VAL A 160 2.51 -6.58 -16.59
CA VAL A 160 1.21 -7.02 -16.06
C VAL A 160 1.19 -8.52 -15.79
N GLN A 161 1.74 -9.34 -16.68
CA GLN A 161 1.82 -10.80 -16.45
C GLN A 161 2.70 -11.14 -15.26
N SER A 162 3.82 -10.44 -15.06
CA SER A 162 4.68 -10.59 -13.88
C SER A 162 3.96 -10.21 -12.61
N VAL A 163 3.24 -9.07 -12.60
CA VAL A 163 2.44 -8.61 -11.46
C VAL A 163 1.37 -9.63 -11.10
N LEU A 164 0.61 -10.13 -12.07
CA LEU A 164 -0.41 -11.16 -11.86
C LEU A 164 0.17 -12.47 -11.34
N HIS A 165 1.32 -12.89 -11.87
CA HIS A 165 2.02 -14.07 -11.36
C HIS A 165 2.36 -13.91 -9.87
N TYR A 166 2.94 -12.77 -9.47
CA TYR A 166 3.26 -12.50 -8.08
C TYR A 166 2.03 -12.39 -7.19
N ALA A 167 0.93 -11.78 -7.67
CA ALA A 167 -0.31 -11.69 -6.92
C ALA A 167 -0.90 -13.09 -6.63
N LYS A 168 -0.95 -13.96 -7.63
CA LYS A 168 -1.40 -15.36 -7.46
C LYS A 168 -0.51 -16.14 -6.48
N LYS A 169 0.82 -15.98 -6.58
CA LYS A 169 1.76 -16.63 -5.66
C LYS A 169 1.65 -16.09 -4.24
N THR A 170 1.32 -14.82 -4.09
CA THR A 170 1.05 -14.19 -2.79
C THR A 170 -0.22 -14.76 -2.16
N GLN A 171 -1.29 -14.92 -2.94
CA GLN A 171 -2.53 -15.55 -2.49
C GLN A 171 -2.30 -17.04 -2.13
N GLU A 172 -1.58 -17.78 -2.98
CA GLU A 172 -1.20 -19.19 -2.72
C GLU A 172 -0.41 -19.35 -1.40
N ALA A 173 0.39 -18.36 -1.06
CA ALA A 173 1.16 -18.35 0.20
C ALA A 173 0.32 -17.97 1.43
N GLY A 174 -0.96 -17.59 1.26
CA GLY A 174 -1.85 -17.20 2.35
C GLY A 174 -1.59 -15.80 2.90
N LEU A 175 -1.05 -14.89 2.10
CA LEU A 175 -0.93 -13.49 2.46
C LEU A 175 -2.24 -12.73 2.14
N ASP A 176 -2.42 -11.56 2.78
CA ASP A 176 -3.66 -10.80 2.68
C ASP A 176 -3.78 -9.99 1.38
N GLY A 177 -2.68 -9.76 0.66
CA GLY A 177 -2.70 -8.96 -0.56
C GLY A 177 -1.35 -8.50 -1.05
N VAL A 178 -1.37 -7.48 -1.90
CA VAL A 178 -0.17 -6.97 -2.57
C VAL A 178 -0.05 -5.44 -2.52
N VAL A 179 1.18 -4.96 -2.71
CA VAL A 179 1.47 -3.58 -3.13
C VAL A 179 1.58 -3.60 -4.65
N CYS A 180 0.78 -2.81 -5.33
CA CYS A 180 0.72 -2.74 -6.79
C CYS A 180 0.45 -1.31 -7.28
N SER A 181 0.62 -1.06 -8.56
CA SER A 181 0.15 0.18 -9.18
C SER A 181 -1.38 0.20 -9.22
N ALA A 182 -1.97 1.38 -9.10
CA ALA A 182 -3.42 1.55 -9.23
C ALA A 182 -3.97 0.98 -10.56
N ASN A 183 -3.20 1.07 -11.66
CA ASN A 183 -3.59 0.52 -12.96
C ASN A 183 -3.70 -1.02 -13.00
N GLU A 184 -3.19 -1.71 -11.98
CA GLU A 184 -3.13 -3.18 -11.90
C GLU A 184 -4.24 -3.75 -11.01
N VAL A 185 -4.94 -2.91 -10.23
CA VAL A 185 -5.91 -3.32 -9.21
C VAL A 185 -7.02 -4.19 -9.79
N ALA A 186 -7.69 -3.72 -10.87
CA ALA A 186 -8.83 -4.44 -11.46
C ALA A 186 -8.42 -5.86 -11.90
N VAL A 187 -7.32 -5.98 -12.66
CA VAL A 187 -6.86 -7.28 -13.16
C VAL A 187 -6.34 -8.20 -12.05
N ILE A 188 -5.81 -7.65 -10.94
CA ILE A 188 -5.42 -8.44 -9.79
C ILE A 188 -6.66 -9.01 -9.09
N LYS A 189 -7.67 -8.18 -8.84
CA LYS A 189 -8.92 -8.61 -8.20
C LYS A 189 -9.68 -9.65 -9.02
N ASP A 190 -9.75 -9.47 -10.33
CA ASP A 190 -10.36 -10.45 -11.25
C ASP A 190 -9.67 -11.84 -11.18
N GLU A 191 -8.37 -11.86 -10.94
CA GLU A 191 -7.56 -13.09 -10.95
C GLU A 191 -7.32 -13.66 -9.53
N THR A 192 -7.77 -12.97 -8.48
CA THR A 192 -7.64 -13.39 -7.09
C THR A 192 -9.00 -13.42 -6.38
N SER A 193 -9.38 -12.35 -5.69
CA SER A 193 -10.71 -12.16 -5.10
C SER A 193 -10.93 -10.69 -4.74
N ASP A 194 -12.19 -10.31 -4.54
CA ASP A 194 -12.57 -8.96 -4.12
C ASP A 194 -11.97 -8.56 -2.77
N ASP A 195 -11.80 -9.54 -1.86
CA ASP A 195 -11.21 -9.34 -0.53
C ASP A 195 -9.68 -9.23 -0.55
N PHE A 196 -9.03 -9.60 -1.67
CA PHE A 196 -7.59 -9.56 -1.78
C PHE A 196 -7.10 -8.12 -1.77
N ILE A 197 -6.26 -7.76 -0.80
CA ILE A 197 -5.83 -6.39 -0.58
C ILE A 197 -4.96 -5.92 -1.75
N CYS A 198 -5.36 -4.79 -2.37
CA CYS A 198 -4.55 -4.01 -3.29
C CYS A 198 -4.20 -2.68 -2.61
N LEU A 199 -2.97 -2.55 -2.10
CA LEU A 199 -2.44 -1.31 -1.56
C LEU A 199 -1.72 -0.54 -2.67
N THR A 200 -2.16 0.70 -2.93
CA THR A 200 -1.65 1.51 -4.04
C THR A 200 -0.91 2.76 -3.55
N PRO A 201 0.44 2.81 -3.74
CA PRO A 201 1.22 4.02 -3.52
C PRO A 201 1.15 4.96 -4.73
N GLY A 202 1.75 6.15 -4.58
CA GLY A 202 1.87 7.09 -5.69
C GLY A 202 0.60 7.90 -5.97
N ILE A 203 -0.31 7.95 -5.02
CA ILE A 203 -1.55 8.72 -5.12
C ILE A 203 -1.25 10.22 -5.00
N ARG A 204 -1.89 11.01 -5.88
CA ARG A 204 -1.74 12.48 -5.96
C ARG A 204 -3.11 13.12 -6.17
N PRO A 205 -3.53 14.08 -5.34
CA PRO A 205 -4.70 14.91 -5.64
C PRO A 205 -4.54 15.62 -6.99
N ALA A 206 -5.65 15.96 -7.63
CA ALA A 206 -5.65 16.71 -8.88
C ALA A 206 -4.86 18.02 -8.74
N GLY A 207 -3.99 18.33 -9.70
CA GLY A 207 -3.14 19.54 -9.68
C GLY A 207 -1.86 19.46 -8.85
N SER A 208 -1.63 18.37 -8.12
CA SER A 208 -0.38 18.16 -7.37
C SER A 208 0.80 17.83 -8.29
N ALA A 209 2.03 18.23 -7.89
CA ALA A 209 3.23 17.88 -8.62
C ALA A 209 3.46 16.36 -8.69
N VAL A 210 3.72 15.84 -9.89
CA VAL A 210 3.94 14.41 -10.13
C VAL A 210 5.21 13.90 -9.45
N GLY A 211 6.29 14.71 -9.41
CA GLY A 211 7.57 14.37 -8.80
C GLY A 211 8.22 13.15 -9.49
N ASP A 212 8.73 12.24 -8.70
CA ASP A 212 9.40 11.00 -9.12
C ASP A 212 8.45 9.85 -9.48
N GLN A 213 7.12 10.04 -9.33
CA GLN A 213 6.14 9.02 -9.64
C GLN A 213 5.81 9.01 -11.15
N LYS A 214 6.01 7.87 -11.80
CA LYS A 214 5.74 7.71 -13.25
C LYS A 214 4.26 7.39 -13.55
N ARG A 215 3.53 6.82 -12.56
CA ARG A 215 2.15 6.38 -12.68
C ARG A 215 1.37 6.95 -11.50
N VAL A 216 0.66 8.05 -11.71
CA VAL A 216 -0.12 8.77 -10.67
C VAL A 216 -1.61 8.59 -10.92
N MET A 217 -2.37 8.58 -9.83
CA MET A 217 -3.83 8.50 -9.83
C MET A 217 -4.37 9.34 -8.68
N THR A 218 -5.57 9.90 -8.83
CA THR A 218 -6.20 10.65 -7.74
C THR A 218 -6.81 9.71 -6.70
N PRO A 219 -7.07 10.18 -5.47
CA PRO A 219 -7.75 9.38 -4.45
C PRO A 219 -9.09 8.82 -4.93
N SER A 220 -9.94 9.65 -5.55
CA SER A 220 -11.24 9.24 -6.10
C SER A 220 -11.12 8.18 -7.20
N GLN A 221 -10.14 8.33 -8.10
CA GLN A 221 -9.88 7.33 -9.14
C GLN A 221 -9.43 5.99 -8.52
N ALA A 222 -8.53 6.03 -7.51
CA ALA A 222 -8.08 4.84 -6.82
C ALA A 222 -9.23 4.14 -6.07
N SER A 223 -10.15 4.91 -5.46
CA SER A 223 -11.39 4.40 -4.86
C SER A 223 -12.27 3.71 -5.90
N ALA A 224 -12.49 4.36 -7.05
CA ALA A 224 -13.37 3.86 -8.12
C ALA A 224 -12.88 2.55 -8.75
N ILE A 225 -11.57 2.30 -8.81
CA ILE A 225 -11.00 1.05 -9.35
C ILE A 225 -10.88 -0.06 -8.31
N GLY A 226 -11.29 0.17 -7.05
CA GLY A 226 -11.30 -0.85 -5.99
C GLY A 226 -9.99 -1.02 -5.24
N SER A 227 -9.10 -0.01 -5.19
CA SER A 227 -7.96 -0.04 -4.27
C SER A 227 -8.43 -0.23 -2.83
N SER A 228 -7.79 -1.12 -2.08
CA SER A 228 -8.16 -1.39 -0.68
C SER A 228 -7.54 -0.37 0.28
N TYR A 229 -6.35 0.13 -0.05
CA TYR A 229 -5.58 1.13 0.68
C TYR A 229 -4.86 2.05 -0.29
N ILE A 230 -4.70 3.32 0.09
CA ILE A 230 -3.84 4.27 -0.60
C ILE A 230 -2.73 4.79 0.31
N VAL A 231 -1.55 5.01 -0.27
CA VAL A 231 -0.42 5.64 0.44
C VAL A 231 -0.12 6.99 -0.17
N VAL A 232 -0.16 8.03 0.67
CA VAL A 232 0.09 9.42 0.27
C VAL A 232 1.23 9.99 1.13
N GLY A 233 2.28 10.48 0.49
CA GLY A 233 3.42 11.11 1.17
C GLY A 233 3.40 12.62 1.01
N ARG A 234 4.28 13.14 0.17
CA ARG A 234 4.53 14.59 -0.04
C ARG A 234 3.30 15.47 -0.21
N PRO A 235 2.20 15.06 -0.87
CA PRO A 235 0.98 15.88 -0.90
C PRO A 235 0.41 16.23 0.47
N ILE A 236 0.71 15.44 1.50
CA ILE A 236 0.35 15.74 2.89
C ILE A 236 1.55 16.31 3.63
N THR A 237 2.69 15.60 3.64
CA THR A 237 3.85 15.91 4.50
C THR A 237 4.60 17.18 4.10
N LYS A 238 4.42 17.69 2.88
CA LYS A 238 5.02 18.92 2.36
C LYS A 238 3.98 20.00 2.04
N ALA A 239 2.71 19.77 2.42
CA ALA A 239 1.67 20.80 2.29
C ALA A 239 1.93 21.95 3.27
N GLU A 240 1.49 23.15 2.91
CA GLU A 240 1.51 24.31 3.79
C GLU A 240 0.65 24.07 5.05
N ASP A 241 -0.51 23.41 4.87
CA ASP A 241 -1.37 22.89 5.93
C ASP A 241 -1.56 21.37 5.74
N PRO A 242 -0.76 20.54 6.44
CA PRO A 242 -0.86 19.07 6.35
C PRO A 242 -2.21 18.51 6.80
N VAL A 243 -2.86 19.14 7.78
CA VAL A 243 -4.15 18.68 8.32
C VAL A 243 -5.26 18.91 7.30
N ALA A 244 -5.33 20.10 6.71
CA ALA A 244 -6.28 20.40 5.64
C ALA A 244 -6.03 19.51 4.41
N ALA A 245 -4.76 19.28 4.03
CA ALA A 245 -4.40 18.41 2.91
C ALA A 245 -4.83 16.96 3.15
N TYR A 246 -4.60 16.43 4.36
CA TYR A 246 -5.07 15.09 4.75
C TYR A 246 -6.58 14.98 4.66
N LYS A 247 -7.31 15.95 5.21
CA LYS A 247 -8.77 15.96 5.20
C LYS A 247 -9.33 16.00 3.77
N ALA A 248 -8.79 16.82 2.90
CA ALA A 248 -9.20 16.89 1.50
C ALA A 248 -9.00 15.54 0.79
N ILE A 249 -7.87 14.86 1.04
CA ILE A 249 -7.57 13.53 0.50
C ILE A 249 -8.49 12.47 1.09
N TYR A 250 -8.77 12.54 2.40
CA TYR A 250 -9.73 11.66 3.07
C TYR A 250 -11.13 11.79 2.46
N ASP A 251 -11.61 13.01 2.27
CA ASP A 251 -12.94 13.28 1.70
C ASP A 251 -13.01 12.77 0.25
N GLU A 252 -11.97 13.04 -0.57
CA GLU A 252 -11.91 12.55 -1.96
C GLU A 252 -11.83 11.03 -2.06
N TRP A 253 -11.10 10.37 -1.16
CA TRP A 253 -10.97 8.91 -1.10
C TRP A 253 -12.26 8.22 -0.72
N ASN A 254 -13.07 8.84 0.12
CA ASN A 254 -14.34 8.30 0.63
C ASN A 254 -15.59 8.79 -0.12
N ALA A 255 -15.44 9.66 -1.13
CA ALA A 255 -16.56 10.24 -1.89
C ALA A 255 -17.37 9.24 -2.77
#